data_4852f5f21755310acb07e4662537c64b
#
_entry.id   4852f5f21755310acb07e4662537c64b
#
_cell.length_a   1.000
_cell.length_b   1.000
_cell.length_c   1.000
_cell.angle_alpha   90.00
_cell.angle_beta   90.00
_cell.angle_gamma   90.00
#
_symmetry.space_group_name_H-M   'P 1'
#
loop_
_entity.id
_entity.type
_entity.pdbx_description
1 polymer ?
#
loop_
_entity_poly.entity_id
_entity_poly.type
_entity_poly.pdbx_seq_one_letter_code
_entity_poly.pdbx_strand_id
1 'polypeptide(L)'
;MSRGLGDVYKRQEFMNSKVQSMKGSISGNEYIASFYSNDGEKFMTMHGERIDLSPNTVREYDYVNGGYNKVLSSVVTITIDGKEVENCGSTAIFAEEGLKPDVNFTIDNIKNINSSSDGSVSESTFVAGIVNKYKNMFGKSRVVVIQSQLGDPICAYSGDSVYYEVCEDLPKTTKLSVDGKALYIHRAN
;
A
#
# COMPACT_ATOMS: atom_id res chain seq x y z
N MET A 1 -42.51 15.40 4.90
CA MET A 1 -41.25 15.47 4.15
C MET A 1 -40.13 14.87 4.99
N SER A 2 -39.84 13.60 4.80
CA SER A 2 -38.78 12.90 5.55
C SER A 2 -37.97 12.02 4.61
N ARG A 3 -37.25 12.65 3.68
CA ARG A 3 -36.39 11.94 2.71
C ARG A 3 -34.89 11.96 3.06
N GLY A 4 -34.46 12.65 4.12
CA GLY A 4 -33.03 12.83 4.42
C GLY A 4 -32.42 11.84 5.39
N LEU A 5 -33.19 11.24 6.28
CA LEU A 5 -32.67 10.36 7.33
C LEU A 5 -32.41 8.93 6.85
N GLY A 6 -33.22 8.42 5.92
CA GLY A 6 -33.07 7.07 5.40
C GLY A 6 -31.80 6.85 4.57
N ASP A 7 -31.37 7.88 3.82
CA ASP A 7 -30.16 7.78 2.99
C ASP A 7 -28.87 7.89 3.81
N VAL A 8 -28.90 8.62 4.93
CA VAL A 8 -27.76 8.72 5.85
C VAL A 8 -27.55 7.40 6.58
N TYR A 9 -28.63 6.76 7.04
CA TYR A 9 -28.56 5.45 7.69
C TYR A 9 -28.10 4.34 6.73
N LYS A 10 -28.62 4.29 5.52
CA LYS A 10 -28.19 3.32 4.50
C LYS A 10 -26.72 3.47 4.11
N ARG A 11 -26.22 4.72 4.00
CA ARG A 11 -24.81 4.98 3.76
C ARG A 11 -23.94 4.55 4.94
N GLN A 12 -24.39 4.75 6.16
CA GLN A 12 -23.66 4.37 7.35
C GLN A 12 -23.62 2.85 7.55
N GLU A 13 -24.72 2.13 7.26
CA GLU A 13 -24.73 0.67 7.23
C GLU A 13 -23.86 0.11 6.10
N PHE A 14 -23.89 0.73 4.92
CA PHE A 14 -23.05 0.33 3.79
C PHE A 14 -21.56 0.56 4.10
N MET A 15 -21.19 1.70 4.69
CA MET A 15 -19.82 1.99 5.14
C MET A 15 -19.40 1.03 6.24
N ASN A 16 -20.25 0.74 7.21
CA ASN A 16 -19.95 -0.22 8.28
C ASN A 16 -19.82 -1.65 7.77
N SER A 17 -20.66 -2.07 6.81
CA SER A 17 -20.56 -3.41 6.22
C SER A 17 -19.31 -3.59 5.38
N LYS A 18 -18.90 -2.55 4.62
CA LYS A 18 -17.65 -2.58 3.85
C LYS A 18 -16.41 -2.53 4.76
N VAL A 19 -16.42 -1.71 5.80
CA VAL A 19 -15.34 -1.69 6.80
C VAL A 19 -15.22 -3.04 7.52
N GLN A 20 -16.33 -3.71 7.81
CA GLN A 20 -16.30 -5.07 8.36
C GLN A 20 -15.75 -6.10 7.37
N SER A 21 -16.08 -5.98 6.08
CA SER A 21 -15.55 -6.88 5.06
C SER A 21 -14.04 -6.69 4.84
N MET A 22 -13.54 -5.47 5.03
CA MET A 22 -12.11 -5.18 4.96
C MET A 22 -11.36 -5.66 6.21
N LYS A 23 -11.93 -5.49 7.41
CA LYS A 23 -11.39 -6.11 8.63
C LYS A 23 -11.26 -7.62 8.47
N GLY A 24 -12.22 -8.27 7.81
CA GLY A 24 -12.19 -9.70 7.52
C GLY A 24 -11.12 -10.13 6.51
N SER A 25 -10.68 -9.24 5.61
CA SER A 25 -9.70 -9.59 4.58
C SER A 25 -8.24 -9.49 5.04
N ILE A 26 -7.97 -8.77 6.12
CA ILE A 26 -6.63 -8.61 6.69
C ILE A 26 -6.52 -9.32 8.05
N SER A 27 -7.64 -9.53 8.74
CA SER A 27 -7.66 -10.26 10.01
C SER A 27 -7.60 -11.76 9.78
N GLY A 28 -6.67 -12.43 10.44
CA GLY A 28 -6.56 -13.89 10.45
C GLY A 28 -5.22 -14.43 9.96
N ASN A 29 -4.39 -13.62 9.33
CA ASN A 29 -3.03 -13.96 8.96
C ASN A 29 -2.05 -13.03 9.65
N GLU A 30 -0.90 -13.54 10.00
CA GLU A 30 0.20 -12.72 10.51
C GLU A 30 0.74 -11.85 9.38
N TYR A 31 1.02 -10.57 9.68
CA TYR A 31 1.57 -9.60 8.74
C TYR A 31 2.79 -8.90 9.31
N ILE A 32 3.68 -8.55 8.40
CA ILE A 32 4.81 -7.67 8.66
C ILE A 32 4.49 -6.33 8.03
N ALA A 33 4.39 -5.28 8.85
CA ALA A 33 4.21 -3.91 8.41
C ALA A 33 5.58 -3.21 8.37
N SER A 34 5.98 -2.71 7.22
CA SER A 34 7.21 -1.95 7.01
C SER A 34 6.87 -0.53 6.57
N PHE A 35 7.50 0.47 7.21
CA PHE A 35 7.26 1.88 6.95
C PHE A 35 8.51 2.54 6.38
N TYR A 36 8.29 3.39 5.38
CA TYR A 36 9.36 4.02 4.61
C TYR A 36 9.13 5.52 4.52
N SER A 37 10.21 6.28 4.57
CA SER A 37 10.21 7.71 4.28
C SER A 37 9.83 8.00 2.82
N ASN A 38 9.64 9.26 2.49
CA ASN A 38 9.39 9.66 1.10
C ASN A 38 10.56 9.35 0.16
N ASP A 39 11.77 9.26 0.71
CA ASP A 39 13.00 8.90 -0.01
C ASP A 39 13.25 7.39 -0.08
N GLY A 40 12.31 6.58 0.41
CA GLY A 40 12.40 5.12 0.36
C GLY A 40 13.23 4.46 1.47
N GLU A 41 13.69 5.21 2.46
CA GLU A 41 14.39 4.65 3.60
C GLU A 41 13.42 3.99 4.59
N LYS A 42 13.70 2.74 4.96
CA LYS A 42 12.92 2.03 5.97
C LYS A 42 13.28 2.55 7.37
N PHE A 43 12.30 3.09 8.09
CA PHE A 43 12.51 3.60 9.43
C PHE A 43 11.82 2.79 10.52
N MET A 44 10.82 1.96 10.16
CA MET A 44 10.10 1.16 11.15
C MET A 44 9.62 -0.15 10.56
N THR A 45 9.61 -1.20 11.37
CA THR A 45 8.96 -2.49 11.07
C THR A 45 8.15 -2.92 12.28
N MET A 46 6.93 -3.38 12.06
CA MET A 46 6.05 -3.90 13.09
C MET A 46 5.58 -5.29 12.67
N HIS A 47 5.41 -6.17 13.66
CA HIS A 47 4.89 -7.52 13.48
C HIS A 47 3.65 -7.64 14.33
N GLY A 48 2.65 -8.35 13.85
CA GLY A 48 1.44 -8.62 14.59
C GLY A 48 0.72 -9.85 14.08
N GLU A 49 0.10 -10.57 15.00
CA GLU A 49 -0.80 -11.68 14.67
C GLU A 49 -2.08 -11.16 14.03
N ARG A 50 -2.39 -9.90 14.29
CA ARG A 50 -3.56 -9.23 13.75
C ARG A 50 -3.25 -7.79 13.40
N ILE A 51 -3.36 -7.47 12.10
CA ILE A 51 -3.25 -6.10 11.60
C ILE A 51 -4.58 -5.73 10.94
N ASP A 52 -5.21 -4.69 11.44
CA ASP A 52 -6.39 -4.09 10.84
C ASP A 52 -6.03 -2.72 10.26
N LEU A 53 -6.47 -2.46 9.03
CA LEU A 53 -6.38 -1.15 8.39
C LEU A 53 -7.78 -0.51 8.38
N SER A 54 -7.91 0.68 8.91
CA SER A 54 -9.17 1.39 8.96
C SER A 54 -9.06 2.77 8.30
N PRO A 55 -9.99 3.12 7.41
CA PRO A 55 -10.00 4.44 6.80
C PRO A 55 -10.50 5.47 7.82
N ASN A 56 -9.92 6.67 7.78
CA ASN A 56 -10.40 7.82 8.50
C ASN A 56 -11.28 8.70 7.61
N THR A 57 -12.26 9.35 8.20
CA THR A 57 -13.10 10.31 7.49
C THR A 57 -12.83 11.74 7.99
N VAL A 58 -12.81 12.67 7.04
CA VAL A 58 -12.74 14.10 7.29
C VAL A 58 -14.00 14.78 6.78
N ARG A 59 -14.28 15.99 7.28
CA ARG A 59 -15.35 16.83 6.77
C ARG A 59 -14.77 17.81 5.75
N GLU A 60 -15.32 17.77 4.55
CA GLU A 60 -15.00 18.70 3.47
C GLU A 60 -16.21 19.56 3.16
N TYR A 61 -16.00 20.88 3.00
CA TYR A 61 -17.09 21.80 2.69
C TYR A 61 -17.44 21.72 1.21
N ASP A 62 -18.71 21.48 0.93
CA ASP A 62 -19.24 21.47 -0.42
C ASP A 62 -19.66 22.88 -0.83
N TYR A 63 -18.86 23.53 -1.65
CA TYR A 63 -19.12 24.88 -2.15
C TYR A 63 -20.27 24.99 -3.14
N VAL A 64 -20.68 23.87 -3.73
CA VAL A 64 -21.76 23.85 -4.74
C VAL A 64 -23.14 23.75 -4.06
N ASN A 65 -23.27 22.84 -3.11
CA ASN A 65 -24.55 22.57 -2.45
C ASN A 65 -24.70 23.23 -1.07
N GLY A 66 -23.63 23.81 -0.56
CA GLY A 66 -23.57 24.39 0.78
C GLY A 66 -23.70 23.32 1.88
N GLY A 67 -22.67 23.11 2.66
CA GLY A 67 -22.67 22.11 3.73
C GLY A 67 -21.37 21.34 3.84
N TYR A 68 -21.34 20.33 4.71
CA TYR A 68 -20.16 19.47 4.91
C TYR A 68 -20.46 18.04 4.49
N ASN A 69 -19.64 17.52 3.60
CA ASN A 69 -19.61 16.10 3.24
C ASN A 69 -18.54 15.37 4.04
N LYS A 70 -18.80 14.11 4.38
CA LYS A 70 -17.76 13.20 4.90
C LYS A 70 -17.06 12.54 3.72
N VAL A 71 -15.76 12.75 3.64
CA VAL A 71 -14.88 12.12 2.63
C VAL A 71 -13.81 11.28 3.32
N LEU A 72 -13.29 10.27 2.61
CA LEU A 72 -12.19 9.46 3.13
C LEU A 72 -10.89 10.28 3.15
N SER A 73 -10.23 10.27 4.30
CA SER A 73 -8.90 10.85 4.47
C SER A 73 -7.84 9.94 3.83
N SER A 74 -6.71 10.55 3.46
CA SER A 74 -5.51 9.76 3.10
C SER A 74 -4.76 9.22 4.32
N VAL A 75 -5.19 9.57 5.54
CA VAL A 75 -4.68 8.99 6.79
C VAL A 75 -5.36 7.66 7.04
N VAL A 76 -4.58 6.65 7.36
CA VAL A 76 -5.06 5.30 7.67
C VAL A 76 -4.68 4.95 9.10
N THR A 77 -5.64 4.53 9.90
CA THR A 77 -5.40 3.94 11.21
C THR A 77 -4.98 2.49 11.04
N ILE A 78 -3.84 2.15 11.58
CA ILE A 78 -3.28 0.81 11.59
C ILE A 78 -3.39 0.29 13.01
N THR A 79 -4.18 -0.75 13.21
CA THR A 79 -4.30 -1.41 14.52
C THR A 79 -3.50 -2.70 14.49
N ILE A 80 -2.48 -2.80 15.33
CA ILE A 80 -1.61 -3.98 15.46
C ILE A 80 -1.77 -4.52 16.87
N ASP A 81 -2.34 -5.70 16.99
CA ASP A 81 -2.60 -6.36 18.27
C ASP A 81 -3.28 -5.44 19.32
N GLY A 82 -4.25 -4.65 18.85
CA GLY A 82 -5.01 -3.71 19.67
C GLY A 82 -4.32 -2.36 19.94
N LYS A 83 -3.14 -2.11 19.39
CA LYS A 83 -2.46 -0.80 19.44
C LYS A 83 -2.68 -0.05 18.13
N GLU A 84 -3.04 1.21 18.21
CA GLU A 84 -3.34 2.05 17.06
C GLU A 84 -2.15 2.95 16.68
N VAL A 85 -1.87 3.00 15.38
CA VAL A 85 -0.87 3.89 14.76
C VAL A 85 -1.54 4.61 13.60
N GLU A 86 -1.44 5.94 13.58
CA GLU A 86 -1.93 6.75 12.48
C GLU A 86 -0.82 6.95 11.43
N ASN A 87 -1.03 6.44 10.23
CA ASN A 87 -0.11 6.68 9.12
C ASN A 87 -0.54 7.90 8.31
N CYS A 88 0.18 9.03 8.49
CA CYS A 88 -0.19 10.33 7.92
C CYS A 88 0.61 10.74 6.68
N GLY A 89 1.61 10.00 6.25
CA GLY A 89 2.44 10.49 5.14
C GLY A 89 3.48 9.52 4.61
N SER A 90 3.84 8.52 5.38
CA SER A 90 4.84 7.55 4.97
C SER A 90 4.26 6.47 4.07
N THR A 91 5.08 5.88 3.23
CA THR A 91 4.76 4.64 2.52
C THR A 91 4.73 3.49 3.53
N ALA A 92 3.65 2.70 3.51
CA ALA A 92 3.53 1.52 4.35
C ALA A 92 3.26 0.28 3.48
N ILE A 93 4.01 -0.79 3.75
CA ILE A 93 3.89 -2.08 3.06
C ILE A 93 3.54 -3.14 4.10
N PHE A 94 2.41 -3.83 3.89
CA PHE A 94 1.94 -4.90 4.76
C PHE A 94 2.04 -6.21 3.98
N ALA A 95 3.02 -7.02 4.30
CA ALA A 95 3.23 -8.33 3.68
C ALA A 95 2.73 -9.43 4.61
N GLU A 96 1.91 -10.34 4.08
CA GLU A 96 1.52 -11.57 4.79
C GLU A 96 2.74 -12.38 5.17
N GLU A 97 2.71 -13.01 6.36
CA GLU A 97 3.84 -13.78 6.87
C GLU A 97 4.33 -14.83 5.85
N GLY A 98 5.65 -14.88 5.70
CA GLY A 98 6.31 -15.71 4.70
C GLY A 98 6.35 -15.11 3.29
N LEU A 99 5.73 -13.96 3.00
CA LEU A 99 5.97 -13.18 1.80
C LEU A 99 7.08 -12.18 2.08
N LYS A 100 8.25 -12.41 1.50
CA LYS A 100 9.41 -11.54 1.65
C LYS A 100 9.76 -10.91 0.32
N PRO A 101 10.23 -9.67 0.30
CA PRO A 101 10.75 -9.08 -0.92
C PRO A 101 11.99 -9.84 -1.38
N ASP A 102 12.07 -10.11 -2.67
CA ASP A 102 13.24 -10.73 -3.29
C ASP A 102 14.45 -9.80 -3.24
N VAL A 103 14.18 -8.49 -3.29
CA VAL A 103 15.19 -7.43 -3.21
C VAL A 103 14.68 -6.30 -2.36
N ASN A 104 15.51 -5.84 -1.44
CA ASN A 104 15.39 -4.55 -0.78
C ASN A 104 16.40 -3.60 -1.41
N PHE A 105 15.95 -2.47 -1.92
CA PHE A 105 16.81 -1.46 -2.48
C PHE A 105 17.38 -0.60 -1.34
N THR A 106 18.70 -0.54 -1.28
CA THR A 106 19.42 0.40 -0.43
C THR A 106 20.12 1.41 -1.33
N ILE A 107 20.49 2.56 -0.79
CA ILE A 107 21.21 3.61 -1.53
C ILE A 107 22.46 3.05 -2.21
N ASP A 108 23.18 2.13 -1.55
CA ASP A 108 24.39 1.51 -2.10
C ASP A 108 24.07 0.55 -3.25
N ASN A 109 22.97 -0.20 -3.16
CA ASN A 109 22.52 -1.09 -4.23
C ASN A 109 22.07 -0.31 -5.47
N ILE A 110 21.44 0.85 -5.27
CA ILE A 110 20.99 1.74 -6.35
C ILE A 110 22.20 2.31 -7.09
N LYS A 111 23.23 2.78 -6.39
CA LYS A 111 24.47 3.29 -6.99
C LYS A 111 25.18 2.23 -7.84
N ASN A 112 25.20 0.99 -7.39
CA ASN A 112 25.82 -0.12 -8.14
C ASN A 112 25.04 -0.49 -9.41
N ILE A 113 23.73 -0.27 -9.44
CA ILE A 113 22.91 -0.48 -10.64
C ILE A 113 23.16 0.65 -11.66
N ASN A 114 23.31 1.89 -11.19
CA ASN A 114 23.56 3.05 -12.02
C ASN A 114 24.99 3.12 -12.59
N SER A 115 25.98 2.56 -11.90
CA SER A 115 27.38 2.56 -12.37
C SER A 115 27.66 1.63 -13.55
N SER A 116 26.71 0.78 -13.92
CA SER A 116 26.82 -0.11 -15.08
C SER A 116 26.22 0.48 -16.38
N SER A 117 25.69 1.69 -16.36
CA SER A 117 25.14 2.37 -17.54
C SER A 117 25.72 3.77 -17.67
N ASP A 118 26.38 4.00 -18.78
CA ASP A 118 26.98 5.28 -19.16
C ASP A 118 25.87 6.32 -19.40
N GLY A 119 25.79 7.32 -18.53
CA GLY A 119 25.06 8.57 -18.74
C GLY A 119 23.53 8.54 -18.66
N SER A 120 22.98 9.34 -17.76
CA SER A 120 21.61 9.85 -17.75
C SER A 120 20.50 8.82 -18.08
N VAL A 121 20.23 7.94 -17.17
CA VAL A 121 19.12 6.96 -17.27
C VAL A 121 17.84 7.65 -16.84
N SER A 122 16.82 7.73 -17.72
CA SER A 122 15.49 8.16 -17.32
C SER A 122 14.87 7.15 -16.33
N GLU A 123 14.02 7.60 -15.41
CA GLU A 123 13.36 6.75 -14.42
C GLU A 123 12.69 5.51 -15.04
N SER A 124 12.09 5.65 -16.23
CA SER A 124 11.48 4.55 -16.97
C SER A 124 12.51 3.50 -17.42
N THR A 125 13.72 3.90 -17.76
CA THR A 125 14.82 3.00 -18.17
C THR A 125 15.39 2.27 -16.96
N PHE A 126 15.43 2.93 -15.79
CA PHE A 126 15.87 2.34 -14.54
C PHE A 126 14.90 1.21 -14.10
N VAL A 127 13.60 1.48 -14.08
CA VAL A 127 12.57 0.47 -13.76
C VAL A 127 12.60 -0.69 -14.76
N ALA A 128 12.72 -0.41 -16.05
CA ALA A 128 12.81 -1.45 -17.08
C ALA A 128 14.09 -2.30 -16.91
N GLY A 129 15.21 -1.70 -16.54
CA GLY A 129 16.47 -2.40 -16.24
C GLY A 129 16.31 -3.33 -15.04
N ILE A 130 15.67 -2.87 -13.98
CA ILE A 130 15.36 -3.68 -12.79
C ILE A 130 14.44 -4.85 -13.18
N VAL A 131 13.32 -4.58 -13.84
CA VAL A 131 12.35 -5.61 -14.22
C VAL A 131 12.98 -6.69 -15.08
N ASN A 132 13.77 -6.32 -16.09
CA ASN A 132 14.43 -7.28 -16.98
C ASN A 132 15.51 -8.10 -16.25
N LYS A 133 16.31 -7.44 -15.41
CA LYS A 133 17.33 -8.11 -14.60
C LYS A 133 16.71 -9.15 -13.66
N TYR A 134 15.62 -8.79 -13.00
CA TYR A 134 15.00 -9.67 -12.01
C TYR A 134 14.12 -10.74 -12.62
N LYS A 135 13.43 -10.48 -13.74
CA LYS A 135 12.75 -11.57 -14.49
C LYS A 135 13.71 -12.68 -14.86
N ASN A 136 14.89 -12.32 -15.37
CA ASN A 136 15.91 -13.30 -15.75
C ASN A 136 16.58 -13.98 -14.56
N MET A 137 16.70 -13.27 -13.42
CA MET A 137 17.40 -13.77 -12.23
C MET A 137 16.55 -14.70 -11.38
N PHE A 138 15.26 -14.45 -11.26
CA PHE A 138 14.36 -15.25 -10.42
C PHE A 138 13.56 -16.30 -11.16
N GLY A 139 13.61 -16.31 -12.50
CA GLY A 139 12.82 -17.27 -13.32
C GLY A 139 11.31 -17.12 -13.15
N LYS A 140 10.86 -16.00 -12.55
CA LYS A 140 9.45 -15.72 -12.31
C LYS A 140 8.81 -14.91 -13.43
N SER A 141 7.54 -15.16 -13.69
CA SER A 141 6.84 -14.54 -14.82
C SER A 141 6.48 -13.08 -14.59
N ARG A 142 6.37 -12.64 -13.32
CA ARG A 142 5.98 -11.28 -12.94
C ARG A 142 6.84 -10.73 -11.82
N VAL A 143 7.14 -9.43 -11.93
CA VAL A 143 7.88 -8.68 -10.90
C VAL A 143 7.08 -7.43 -10.55
N VAL A 144 6.91 -7.20 -9.26
CA VAL A 144 6.30 -5.99 -8.69
C VAL A 144 7.42 -5.14 -8.11
N VAL A 145 7.63 -3.96 -8.62
CA VAL A 145 8.56 -2.98 -8.07
C VAL A 145 7.75 -1.93 -7.32
N ILE A 146 8.11 -1.69 -6.08
CA ILE A 146 7.48 -0.69 -5.23
C ILE A 146 8.44 0.47 -5.07
N GLN A 147 7.95 1.68 -5.35
CA GLN A 147 8.69 2.92 -5.23
C GLN A 147 8.11 3.80 -4.12
N SER A 148 8.92 4.67 -3.56
CA SER A 148 8.50 5.70 -2.64
C SER A 148 7.62 6.75 -3.33
N GLN A 149 7.06 7.68 -2.58
CA GLN A 149 6.27 8.76 -3.17
C GLN A 149 7.11 9.69 -4.07
N LEU A 150 8.41 9.77 -3.88
CA LEU A 150 9.35 10.54 -4.71
C LEU A 150 9.92 9.71 -5.88
N GLY A 151 9.56 8.42 -5.99
CA GLY A 151 9.98 7.56 -7.09
C GLY A 151 11.20 6.69 -6.78
N ASP A 152 11.78 6.80 -5.59
CA ASP A 152 12.92 5.96 -5.20
C ASP A 152 12.49 4.51 -4.99
N PRO A 153 13.20 3.53 -5.53
CA PRO A 153 12.84 2.13 -5.39
C PRO A 153 13.01 1.66 -3.96
N ILE A 154 11.97 1.02 -3.42
CA ILE A 154 11.96 0.47 -2.05
C ILE A 154 12.31 -1.00 -2.06
N CYS A 155 11.52 -1.79 -2.77
CA CYS A 155 11.70 -3.24 -2.83
C CYS A 155 11.03 -3.82 -4.08
N ALA A 156 11.35 -5.08 -4.35
CA ALA A 156 10.70 -5.84 -5.41
C ALA A 156 10.25 -7.21 -4.89
N TYR A 157 9.08 -7.62 -5.37
CA TYR A 157 8.52 -8.96 -5.18
C TYR A 157 8.38 -9.64 -6.54
N SER A 158 8.61 -10.94 -6.61
CA SER A 158 8.36 -11.71 -7.82
C SER A 158 7.42 -12.88 -7.55
N GLY A 159 6.63 -13.24 -8.56
CA GLY A 159 5.72 -14.37 -8.50
C GLY A 159 5.33 -14.87 -9.88
N ASP A 160 4.86 -16.11 -9.93
CA ASP A 160 4.30 -16.68 -11.15
C ASP A 160 2.86 -16.23 -11.35
N SER A 161 2.17 -15.96 -10.25
CA SER A 161 0.80 -15.47 -10.22
C SER A 161 0.73 -14.18 -9.41
N VAL A 162 0.50 -13.06 -10.07
CA VAL A 162 0.34 -11.75 -9.43
C VAL A 162 -0.95 -11.11 -9.92
N TYR A 163 -1.83 -10.81 -8.97
CA TYR A 163 -3.08 -10.08 -9.19
C TYR A 163 -3.07 -8.81 -8.37
N TYR A 164 -3.73 -7.77 -8.85
CA TYR A 164 -3.87 -6.51 -8.12
C TYR A 164 -5.33 -6.07 -8.06
N GLU A 165 -5.65 -5.39 -6.98
CA GLU A 165 -6.97 -4.84 -6.70
C GLU A 165 -6.80 -3.48 -6.03
N VAL A 166 -7.54 -2.48 -6.49
CA VAL A 166 -7.59 -1.18 -5.84
C VAL A 166 -8.53 -1.27 -4.65
N CYS A 167 -8.06 -0.83 -3.49
CA CYS A 167 -8.90 -0.77 -2.30
C CYS A 167 -9.72 0.54 -2.31
N GLU A 168 -10.95 0.49 -2.82
CA GLU A 168 -11.82 1.68 -2.89
C GLU A 168 -12.09 2.29 -1.51
N ASP A 169 -12.13 1.46 -0.47
CA ASP A 169 -12.41 1.88 0.90
C ASP A 169 -11.16 2.36 1.68
N LEU A 170 -9.96 2.16 1.13
CA LEU A 170 -8.68 2.65 1.66
C LEU A 170 -8.01 3.54 0.63
N PRO A 171 -8.15 4.86 0.71
CA PRO A 171 -7.52 5.77 -0.23
C PRO A 171 -6.02 5.55 -0.35
N LYS A 172 -5.50 5.57 -1.57
CA LYS A 172 -4.07 5.36 -1.89
C LYS A 172 -3.52 4.00 -1.42
N THR A 173 -4.36 2.99 -1.37
CA THR A 173 -3.97 1.62 -1.03
C THR A 173 -4.22 0.69 -2.20
N THR A 174 -3.23 -0.10 -2.53
CA THR A 174 -3.30 -1.17 -3.52
C THR A 174 -3.10 -2.51 -2.82
N LYS A 175 -3.97 -3.46 -3.10
CA LYS A 175 -3.84 -4.85 -2.67
C LYS A 175 -3.28 -5.66 -3.81
N LEU A 176 -2.29 -6.47 -3.52
CA LEU A 176 -1.71 -7.45 -4.42
C LEU A 176 -1.86 -8.85 -3.82
N SER A 177 -2.01 -9.83 -4.69
CA SER A 177 -1.80 -11.23 -4.35
C SER A 177 -0.59 -11.72 -5.13
N VAL A 178 0.44 -12.18 -4.44
CA VAL A 178 1.67 -12.70 -5.01
C VAL A 178 1.78 -14.18 -4.63
N ASP A 179 1.62 -15.05 -5.60
CA ASP A 179 1.58 -16.52 -5.42
C ASP A 179 0.62 -16.95 -4.28
N GLY A 180 -0.54 -16.31 -4.20
CA GLY A 180 -1.58 -16.59 -3.21
C GLY A 180 -1.45 -15.88 -1.86
N LYS A 181 -0.36 -15.15 -1.62
CA LYS A 181 -0.13 -14.35 -0.41
C LYS A 181 -0.51 -12.90 -0.63
N ALA A 182 -1.06 -12.26 0.40
CA ALA A 182 -1.52 -10.88 0.33
C ALA A 182 -0.39 -9.88 0.62
N LEU A 183 -0.39 -8.80 -0.17
CA LEU A 183 0.50 -7.67 -0.03
C LEU A 183 -0.33 -6.40 -0.15
N TYR A 184 -0.34 -5.57 0.88
CA TYR A 184 -1.00 -4.27 0.84
C TYR A 184 0.05 -3.16 0.80
N ILE A 185 -0.15 -2.22 -0.10
CA ILE A 185 0.77 -1.10 -0.32
C ILE A 185 -0.02 0.18 -0.17
N HIS A 186 0.34 0.98 0.82
CA HIS A 186 -0.28 2.27 1.09
C HIS A 186 0.69 3.40 0.78
N ARG A 187 0.25 4.39 -0.04
CA ARG A 187 1.00 5.60 -0.40
C ARG A 187 2.37 5.32 -1.04
N ALA A 188 2.44 4.37 -1.96
CA ALA A 188 3.59 4.14 -2.84
C ALA A 188 3.23 4.43 -4.30
N ASN A 189 4.24 4.56 -5.15
CA ASN A 189 4.16 4.60 -6.61
C ASN A 189 4.57 3.25 -7.20
#